data_8f89b922705b5b43a59483bd912ab9e7
#
_entry.id   8f89b922705b5b43a59483bd912ab9e7
#
_cell.length_a   1.000
_cell.length_b   1.000
_cell.length_c   1.000
_cell.angle_alpha   90.00
_cell.angle_beta   90.00
_cell.angle_gamma   90.00
#
_symmetry.space_group_name_H-M   'P 1'
#
loop_
_entity.id
_entity.type
_entity.pdbx_description
1 polymer ?
#
loop_
_entity_poly.entity_id
_entity_poly.type
_entity_poly.pdbx_seq_one_letter_code
_entity_poly.pdbx_strand_id
1 'polypeptide(L)'
;MSPTIACVVPCHNEEAAIGKVVRDLRAALPEAEIYVYDNASTDRTVEVARAAGAIIREERRKGKGNVIRRAFADVDADALLIIDGDDTYDASRAREMVDLLFEGPYDQVLGVRRETVDGAYRTGHAVGNKLLTGAVRSLFGNDVTDMLSGYRVFSRRFVKSFPALSRQFETETEMTVHALILRLPTAEIPVDFKDRPAGSESKLRTYRDGWRILRVILNLARRERPSLVHTAVAGLLALLAIILGIPVILDYIGTGTVPRFPTAILAAAIMSTAALVLLVGYILESVMYMRQEQSRLVHLAYPAPERSPRRTEPGPAPVSPAPVSPAPAPAAAPGPDADGGPVPTPEISGTS
;
A
#
# COMPACT_ATOMS: atom_id res chain seq x y z
N MET A 1 22.59 -15.72 -0.38
CA MET A 1 22.92 -14.55 -1.24
C MET A 1 22.32 -13.31 -0.58
N SER A 2 22.96 -12.15 -0.66
CA SER A 2 22.34 -10.92 -0.17
C SER A 2 21.13 -10.59 -1.07
N PRO A 3 20.00 -10.09 -0.51
CA PRO A 3 18.83 -9.75 -1.29
C PRO A 3 19.16 -8.63 -2.30
N THR A 4 18.60 -8.74 -3.48
CA THR A 4 18.74 -7.73 -4.54
C THR A 4 17.74 -6.59 -4.33
N ILE A 5 18.22 -5.35 -4.41
CA ILE A 5 17.42 -4.14 -4.23
C ILE A 5 17.50 -3.29 -5.49
N ALA A 6 16.34 -2.86 -5.97
CA ALA A 6 16.23 -1.93 -7.08
C ALA A 6 15.39 -0.71 -6.70
N CYS A 7 15.84 0.47 -7.11
CA CYS A 7 15.09 1.71 -6.99
C CYS A 7 14.60 2.14 -8.37
N VAL A 8 13.32 2.43 -8.51
CA VAL A 8 12.68 2.93 -9.72
C VAL A 8 12.22 4.36 -9.50
N VAL A 9 12.72 5.27 -10.32
CA VAL A 9 12.40 6.69 -10.25
C VAL A 9 11.75 7.12 -11.57
N PRO A 10 10.40 7.23 -11.61
CA PRO A 10 9.69 7.78 -12.77
C PRO A 10 9.97 9.27 -12.91
N CYS A 11 10.37 9.73 -14.11
CA CYS A 11 10.72 11.13 -14.38
C CYS A 11 10.06 11.66 -15.63
N HIS A 12 9.63 12.94 -15.59
CA HIS A 12 9.21 13.71 -16.75
C HIS A 12 9.48 15.19 -16.51
N ASN A 13 10.54 15.74 -17.12
CA ASN A 13 11.01 17.11 -16.94
C ASN A 13 11.33 17.44 -15.47
N GLU A 14 12.31 16.73 -14.91
CA GLU A 14 12.77 16.87 -13.51
C GLU A 14 14.29 17.15 -13.45
N GLU A 15 14.87 17.88 -14.43
CA GLU A 15 16.30 18.16 -14.49
C GLU A 15 16.84 18.83 -13.24
N ALA A 16 16.03 19.67 -12.57
CA ALA A 16 16.42 20.40 -11.36
C ALA A 16 16.54 19.50 -10.12
N ALA A 17 15.81 18.38 -10.06
CA ALA A 17 15.65 17.56 -8.86
C ALA A 17 16.32 16.18 -8.97
N ILE A 18 16.27 15.56 -10.14
CA ILE A 18 16.61 14.15 -10.31
C ILE A 18 18.05 13.81 -9.89
N GLY A 19 18.99 14.71 -10.12
CA GLY A 19 20.39 14.49 -9.74
C GLY A 19 20.58 14.34 -8.24
N LYS A 20 19.81 15.10 -7.44
CA LYS A 20 19.82 15.00 -5.98
C LYS A 20 19.16 13.71 -5.52
N VAL A 21 17.97 13.37 -6.04
CA VAL A 21 17.24 12.14 -5.70
C VAL A 21 18.12 10.90 -5.92
N VAL A 22 18.82 10.81 -7.05
CA VAL A 22 19.72 9.68 -7.35
C VAL A 22 20.88 9.61 -6.36
N ARG A 23 21.51 10.75 -6.02
CA ARG A 23 22.61 10.76 -5.04
C ARG A 23 22.15 10.36 -3.64
N ASP A 24 21.00 10.87 -3.20
CA ASP A 24 20.43 10.57 -1.89
C ASP A 24 20.06 9.08 -1.78
N LEU A 25 19.43 8.49 -2.82
CA LEU A 25 19.17 7.06 -2.89
C LEU A 25 20.44 6.23 -2.84
N ARG A 26 21.49 6.63 -3.58
CA ARG A 26 22.79 5.93 -3.57
C ARG A 26 23.49 6.01 -2.21
N ALA A 27 23.32 7.11 -1.50
CA ALA A 27 23.83 7.25 -0.13
C ALA A 27 23.06 6.36 0.86
N ALA A 28 21.72 6.29 0.72
CA ALA A 28 20.87 5.48 1.59
C ALA A 28 20.98 3.97 1.30
N LEU A 29 21.12 3.59 0.02
CA LEU A 29 21.14 2.22 -0.49
C LEU A 29 22.30 2.02 -1.46
N PRO A 30 23.56 1.95 -0.99
CA PRO A 30 24.75 1.83 -1.85
C PRO A 30 24.75 0.58 -2.72
N GLU A 31 24.13 -0.51 -2.25
CA GLU A 31 24.02 -1.79 -2.95
C GLU A 31 22.90 -1.85 -3.99
N ALA A 32 21.99 -0.86 -3.99
CA ALA A 32 20.83 -0.89 -4.87
C ALA A 32 21.18 -0.45 -6.30
N GLU A 33 20.53 -1.06 -7.28
CA GLU A 33 20.50 -0.55 -8.64
C GLU A 33 19.45 0.55 -8.76
N ILE A 34 19.85 1.74 -9.22
CA ILE A 34 18.96 2.89 -9.36
C ILE A 34 18.58 3.07 -10.82
N TYR A 35 17.34 2.80 -11.14
CA TYR A 35 16.76 2.96 -12.46
C TYR A 35 15.96 4.26 -12.54
N VAL A 36 16.34 5.16 -13.42
CA VAL A 36 15.55 6.32 -13.80
C VAL A 36 14.82 6.02 -15.09
N TYR A 37 13.50 6.00 -15.03
CA TYR A 37 12.63 5.81 -16.17
C TYR A 37 12.19 7.17 -16.72
N ASP A 38 12.78 7.55 -17.84
CA ASP A 38 12.38 8.76 -18.57
C ASP A 38 11.04 8.55 -19.28
N ASN A 39 10.09 9.41 -19.02
CA ASN A 39 8.76 9.39 -19.62
C ASN A 39 8.58 10.52 -20.64
N ALA A 40 9.41 10.52 -21.67
CA ALA A 40 9.44 11.51 -22.74
C ALA A 40 9.73 12.95 -22.21
N SER A 41 10.80 13.13 -21.45
CA SER A 41 11.32 14.44 -21.06
C SER A 41 11.84 15.22 -22.25
N THR A 42 11.75 16.54 -22.17
CA THR A 42 12.22 17.48 -23.20
C THR A 42 13.36 18.38 -22.69
N ASP A 43 13.71 18.23 -21.41
CA ASP A 43 14.80 18.92 -20.73
C ASP A 43 16.02 17.99 -20.57
N ARG A 44 16.99 18.36 -19.73
CA ARG A 44 18.21 17.57 -19.48
C ARG A 44 18.06 16.51 -18.38
N THR A 45 16.84 16.09 -18.05
CA THR A 45 16.55 15.05 -17.02
C THR A 45 17.43 13.81 -17.19
N VAL A 46 17.50 13.26 -18.41
CA VAL A 46 18.25 12.03 -18.73
C VAL A 46 19.76 12.22 -18.52
N GLU A 47 20.30 13.36 -18.96
CA GLU A 47 21.73 13.68 -18.83
C GLU A 47 22.14 13.82 -17.36
N VAL A 48 21.32 14.57 -16.58
CA VAL A 48 21.56 14.80 -15.15
C VAL A 48 21.46 13.49 -14.35
N ALA A 49 20.46 12.65 -14.63
CA ALA A 49 20.29 11.38 -13.97
C ALA A 49 21.46 10.41 -14.28
N ARG A 50 21.90 10.36 -15.54
CA ARG A 50 23.06 9.54 -15.95
C ARG A 50 24.36 10.01 -15.29
N ALA A 51 24.58 11.32 -15.22
CA ALA A 51 25.74 11.89 -14.56
C ALA A 51 25.75 11.61 -13.04
N ALA A 52 24.57 11.47 -12.41
CA ALA A 52 24.44 11.06 -11.02
C ALA A 52 24.63 9.53 -10.81
N GLY A 53 24.82 8.76 -11.88
CA GLY A 53 25.11 7.32 -11.85
C GLY A 53 23.87 6.41 -11.94
N ALA A 54 22.72 6.91 -12.40
CA ALA A 54 21.52 6.09 -12.59
C ALA A 54 21.58 5.29 -13.90
N ILE A 55 20.93 4.14 -13.89
CA ILE A 55 20.64 3.34 -15.08
C ILE A 55 19.40 3.94 -15.76
N ILE A 56 19.57 4.43 -17.00
CA ILE A 56 18.48 5.08 -17.72
C ILE A 56 17.67 4.06 -18.51
N ARG A 57 16.35 4.15 -18.38
CA ARG A 57 15.36 3.43 -19.19
C ARG A 57 14.36 4.43 -19.79
N GLU A 58 13.78 4.11 -20.93
CA GLU A 58 12.79 4.97 -21.57
C GLU A 58 11.42 4.29 -21.60
N GLU A 59 10.37 5.07 -21.27
CA GLU A 59 8.98 4.72 -21.59
C GLU A 59 8.34 5.85 -22.40
N ARG A 60 8.14 5.60 -23.68
CA ARG A 60 7.63 6.60 -24.63
C ARG A 60 6.16 6.95 -24.46
N ARG A 61 5.38 6.03 -23.87
CA ARG A 61 3.96 6.26 -23.57
C ARG A 61 3.84 7.13 -22.34
N LYS A 62 3.37 8.37 -22.52
CA LYS A 62 3.20 9.31 -21.41
C LYS A 62 2.27 8.77 -20.33
N GLY A 63 2.68 8.92 -19.07
CA GLY A 63 1.92 8.57 -17.87
C GLY A 63 2.68 7.65 -16.93
N LYS A 64 2.67 8.00 -15.65
CA LYS A 64 3.38 7.28 -14.57
C LYS A 64 3.03 5.80 -14.53
N GLY A 65 1.76 5.44 -14.75
CA GLY A 65 1.34 4.04 -14.78
C GLY A 65 1.98 3.22 -15.91
N ASN A 66 2.28 3.85 -17.08
CA ASN A 66 3.02 3.18 -18.15
C ASN A 66 4.46 2.90 -17.72
N VAL A 67 5.08 3.85 -17.02
CA VAL A 67 6.44 3.70 -16.44
C VAL A 67 6.47 2.56 -15.43
N ILE A 68 5.55 2.55 -14.47
CA ILE A 68 5.49 1.50 -13.43
C ILE A 68 5.29 0.12 -14.06
N ARG A 69 4.37 0.00 -15.02
CA ARG A 69 4.16 -1.26 -15.73
C ARG A 69 5.42 -1.74 -16.44
N ARG A 70 6.16 -0.83 -17.08
CA ARG A 70 7.43 -1.13 -17.76
C ARG A 70 8.49 -1.55 -16.76
N ALA A 71 8.65 -0.78 -15.66
CA ALA A 71 9.62 -1.09 -14.62
C ALA A 71 9.37 -2.45 -13.96
N PHE A 72 8.11 -2.79 -13.66
CA PHE A 72 7.74 -4.09 -13.08
C PHE A 72 7.97 -5.27 -14.03
N ALA A 73 7.98 -5.03 -15.33
CA ALA A 73 8.31 -6.04 -16.34
C ALA A 73 9.83 -6.21 -16.52
N ASP A 74 10.57 -5.10 -16.50
CA ASP A 74 11.99 -5.07 -16.84
C ASP A 74 12.91 -5.37 -15.65
N VAL A 75 12.48 -4.99 -14.43
CA VAL A 75 13.31 -5.08 -13.21
C VAL A 75 12.91 -6.31 -12.40
N ASP A 76 13.90 -7.13 -12.08
CA ASP A 76 13.72 -8.30 -11.23
C ASP A 76 14.62 -8.17 -10.00
N ALA A 77 14.01 -7.89 -8.86
CA ALA A 77 14.70 -7.67 -7.58
C ALA A 77 13.85 -8.22 -6.43
N ASP A 78 14.48 -8.55 -5.30
CA ASP A 78 13.78 -9.06 -4.10
C ASP A 78 13.02 -7.94 -3.40
N ALA A 79 13.55 -6.70 -3.43
CA ALA A 79 12.86 -5.49 -3.02
C ALA A 79 12.92 -4.44 -4.14
N LEU A 80 11.76 -3.87 -4.49
CA LEU A 80 11.64 -2.80 -5.48
C LEU A 80 11.07 -1.56 -4.83
N LEU A 81 11.90 -0.51 -4.73
CA LEU A 81 11.53 0.79 -4.20
C LEU A 81 11.09 1.70 -5.34
N ILE A 82 9.97 2.38 -5.18
CA ILE A 82 9.51 3.45 -6.07
C ILE A 82 9.53 4.76 -5.31
N ILE A 83 10.06 5.81 -5.92
CA ILE A 83 10.05 7.19 -5.41
C ILE A 83 9.92 8.17 -6.56
N ASP A 84 9.20 9.28 -6.36
CA ASP A 84 9.08 10.33 -7.37
C ASP A 84 10.40 11.09 -7.58
N GLY A 85 10.67 11.51 -8.82
CA GLY A 85 11.93 12.15 -9.20
C GLY A 85 12.01 13.65 -8.90
N ASP A 86 11.01 14.24 -8.23
CA ASP A 86 10.83 15.68 -8.02
C ASP A 86 11.37 16.21 -6.68
N ASP A 87 12.14 15.41 -5.93
CA ASP A 87 12.73 15.71 -4.62
C ASP A 87 11.70 16.14 -3.54
N THR A 88 10.44 15.73 -3.69
CA THR A 88 9.41 16.00 -2.68
C THR A 88 9.48 15.06 -1.49
N TYR A 89 10.02 13.86 -1.65
CA TYR A 89 10.21 12.86 -0.60
C TYR A 89 11.63 12.83 -0.06
N ASP A 90 11.76 12.57 1.22
CA ASP A 90 13.07 12.32 1.85
C ASP A 90 13.59 10.91 1.51
N ALA A 91 14.48 10.83 0.53
CA ALA A 91 15.09 9.57 0.09
C ALA A 91 15.97 8.90 1.16
N SER A 92 16.40 9.60 2.22
CA SER A 92 17.20 9.02 3.31
C SER A 92 16.48 7.91 4.07
N ARG A 93 15.13 7.93 4.06
CA ARG A 93 14.28 6.90 4.68
C ARG A 93 14.23 5.59 3.88
N ALA A 94 14.83 5.54 2.69
CA ALA A 94 14.82 4.35 1.82
C ALA A 94 15.36 3.10 2.52
N ARG A 95 16.44 3.24 3.30
CA ARG A 95 17.04 2.14 4.07
C ARG A 95 16.04 1.55 5.05
N GLU A 96 15.44 2.38 5.89
CA GLU A 96 14.48 1.95 6.89
C GLU A 96 13.27 1.23 6.27
N MET A 97 12.77 1.75 5.14
CA MET A 97 11.64 1.13 4.43
C MET A 97 11.99 -0.25 3.86
N VAL A 98 13.19 -0.40 3.31
CA VAL A 98 13.68 -1.68 2.76
C VAL A 98 13.95 -2.68 3.88
N ASP A 99 14.59 -2.24 4.96
CA ASP A 99 14.88 -3.10 6.11
C ASP A 99 13.56 -3.59 6.74
N LEU A 100 12.56 -2.72 6.89
CA LEU A 100 11.24 -3.10 7.39
C LEU A 100 10.54 -4.14 6.49
N LEU A 101 10.69 -4.05 5.16
CA LEU A 101 10.16 -5.06 4.23
C LEU A 101 10.76 -6.44 4.51
N PHE A 102 12.09 -6.51 4.74
CA PHE A 102 12.79 -7.77 4.96
C PHE A 102 12.69 -8.30 6.40
N GLU A 103 12.60 -7.41 7.40
CA GLU A 103 12.48 -7.81 8.81
C GLU A 103 11.09 -8.30 9.17
N GLY A 104 10.06 -7.75 8.53
CA GLY A 104 8.67 -8.07 8.76
C GLY A 104 8.08 -9.04 7.72
N PRO A 105 6.83 -9.46 7.93
CA PRO A 105 6.11 -10.29 6.97
C PRO A 105 5.52 -9.46 5.82
N TYR A 106 6.09 -8.29 5.51
CA TYR A 106 5.46 -7.29 4.64
C TYR A 106 5.71 -7.54 3.15
N ASP A 107 4.68 -7.25 2.36
CA ASP A 107 4.75 -7.24 0.90
C ASP A 107 4.79 -5.82 0.33
N GLN A 108 4.39 -4.86 1.15
CA GLN A 108 4.44 -3.44 0.83
C GLN A 108 4.83 -2.64 2.07
N VAL A 109 5.72 -1.66 1.90
CA VAL A 109 5.98 -0.60 2.89
C VAL A 109 5.67 0.72 2.23
N LEU A 110 4.80 1.51 2.86
CA LEU A 110 4.29 2.79 2.36
C LEU A 110 4.91 3.93 3.14
N GLY A 111 5.54 4.88 2.46
CA GLY A 111 5.94 6.16 3.03
C GLY A 111 4.74 7.11 3.12
N VAL A 112 4.22 7.31 4.32
CA VAL A 112 3.10 8.24 4.59
C VAL A 112 3.61 9.65 4.71
N ARG A 113 3.07 10.57 3.92
CA ARG A 113 3.51 11.96 3.87
C ARG A 113 3.19 12.70 5.16
N ARG A 114 4.23 13.23 5.81
CA ARG A 114 4.11 14.24 6.86
C ARG A 114 4.46 15.60 6.26
N GLU A 115 3.55 16.53 6.36
CA GLU A 115 3.80 17.91 5.93
C GLU A 115 4.75 18.57 6.93
N THR A 116 5.90 19.03 6.45
CA THR A 116 6.92 19.71 7.27
C THR A 116 6.79 21.23 7.25
N VAL A 117 5.91 21.80 6.45
CA VAL A 117 5.73 23.26 6.31
C VAL A 117 4.29 23.65 6.55
N ASP A 118 4.08 24.48 7.58
CA ASP A 118 2.83 25.19 7.85
C ASP A 118 2.52 26.18 6.69
N GLY A 119 1.51 25.85 5.93
CA GLY A 119 0.85 26.80 5.04
C GLY A 119 1.16 26.63 3.56
N ALA A 120 0.24 26.15 2.88
CA ALA A 120 -0.14 26.26 1.49
C ALA A 120 -0.54 24.95 0.83
N TYR A 121 -0.84 23.92 1.60
CA TYR A 121 -1.56 22.80 1.00
C TYR A 121 -2.95 23.32 0.62
N ARG A 122 -3.19 23.45 -0.67
CA ARG A 122 -4.48 23.91 -1.18
C ARG A 122 -5.56 23.01 -0.61
N THR A 123 -6.44 23.56 0.20
CA THR A 123 -7.52 22.90 0.94
C THR A 123 -8.28 21.85 0.10
N GLY A 124 -8.35 22.03 -1.23
CA GLY A 124 -8.95 21.08 -2.16
C GLY A 124 -8.23 19.75 -2.33
N HIS A 125 -6.91 19.69 -2.16
CA HIS A 125 -6.15 18.43 -2.28
C HIS A 125 -6.30 17.55 -1.04
N ALA A 126 -6.28 18.15 0.15
CA ALA A 126 -6.51 17.44 1.41
C ALA A 126 -7.91 16.83 1.47
N VAL A 127 -8.94 17.59 1.04
CA VAL A 127 -10.33 17.10 0.96
C VAL A 127 -10.44 15.96 -0.07
N GLY A 128 -9.83 16.11 -1.25
CA GLY A 128 -9.83 15.09 -2.29
C GLY A 128 -9.18 13.78 -1.83
N ASN A 129 -8.03 13.85 -1.19
CA ASN A 129 -7.35 12.68 -0.64
C ASN A 129 -8.17 12.02 0.49
N LYS A 130 -8.77 12.81 1.40
CA LYS A 130 -9.66 12.28 2.46
C LYS A 130 -10.90 11.60 1.89
N LEU A 131 -11.54 12.17 0.86
CA LEU A 131 -12.70 11.57 0.20
C LEU A 131 -12.34 10.26 -0.50
N LEU A 132 -11.23 10.23 -1.24
CA LEU A 132 -10.75 9.04 -1.92
C LEU A 132 -10.38 7.94 -0.90
N THR A 133 -9.59 8.29 0.10
CA THR A 133 -9.21 7.36 1.18
C THR A 133 -10.46 6.88 1.93
N GLY A 134 -11.41 7.75 2.24
CA GLY A 134 -12.69 7.39 2.87
C GLY A 134 -13.53 6.43 2.01
N ALA A 135 -13.64 6.67 0.71
CA ALA A 135 -14.35 5.79 -0.21
C ALA A 135 -13.70 4.40 -0.30
N VAL A 136 -12.35 4.35 -0.37
CA VAL A 136 -11.64 3.07 -0.41
C VAL A 136 -11.70 2.35 0.93
N ARG A 137 -11.59 3.05 2.05
CA ARG A 137 -11.82 2.47 3.38
C ARG A 137 -13.21 1.85 3.51
N SER A 138 -14.24 2.52 3.00
CA SER A 138 -15.61 2.00 2.97
C SER A 138 -15.77 0.74 2.11
N LEU A 139 -15.02 0.62 1.02
CA LEU A 139 -15.11 -0.49 0.07
C LEU A 139 -14.20 -1.66 0.42
N PHE A 140 -13.01 -1.41 1.01
CA PHE A 140 -11.93 -2.41 1.14
C PHE A 140 -11.37 -2.56 2.57
N GLY A 141 -11.74 -1.69 3.53
CA GLY A 141 -11.23 -1.73 4.90
C GLY A 141 -10.30 -0.59 5.27
N ASN A 142 -9.86 -0.52 6.53
CA ASN A 142 -9.26 0.68 7.14
C ASN A 142 -7.72 0.74 7.13
N ASP A 143 -7.03 -0.16 6.45
CA ASP A 143 -5.61 -0.44 6.70
C ASP A 143 -4.61 0.52 6.01
N VAL A 144 -5.06 1.57 5.30
CA VAL A 144 -4.17 2.51 4.59
C VAL A 144 -4.54 3.95 4.88
N THR A 145 -3.53 4.77 5.23
CA THR A 145 -3.73 6.19 5.59
C THR A 145 -3.41 7.16 4.46
N ASP A 146 -2.45 6.86 3.58
CA ASP A 146 -2.10 7.69 2.42
C ASP A 146 -2.05 6.89 1.11
N MET A 147 -3.17 6.85 0.41
CA MET A 147 -3.31 6.10 -0.84
C MET A 147 -2.53 6.67 -2.02
N LEU A 148 -2.25 7.96 -1.99
CA LEU A 148 -1.64 8.68 -3.12
C LEU A 148 -0.13 8.88 -2.96
N SER A 149 0.48 8.31 -1.92
CA SER A 149 1.93 8.37 -1.78
C SER A 149 2.63 7.65 -2.93
N GLY A 150 3.59 8.33 -3.55
CA GLY A 150 4.47 7.81 -4.58
C GLY A 150 5.74 7.14 -4.04
N TYR A 151 5.93 7.10 -2.71
CA TYR A 151 7.09 6.49 -2.07
C TYR A 151 6.73 5.15 -1.45
N ARG A 152 7.16 4.06 -2.07
CA ARG A 152 6.76 2.70 -1.70
C ARG A 152 7.89 1.70 -1.92
N VAL A 153 7.94 0.67 -1.08
CA VAL A 153 8.77 -0.51 -1.28
C VAL A 153 7.90 -1.73 -1.42
N PHE A 154 8.20 -2.59 -2.37
CA PHE A 154 7.43 -3.78 -2.68
C PHE A 154 8.31 -5.04 -2.66
N SER A 155 7.74 -6.15 -2.21
CA SER A 155 8.34 -7.47 -2.39
C SER A 155 8.27 -7.92 -3.86
N ARG A 156 9.16 -8.83 -4.24
CA ARG A 156 9.14 -9.45 -5.58
C ARG A 156 7.77 -10.08 -5.90
N ARG A 157 7.17 -10.79 -4.95
CA ARG A 157 5.87 -11.45 -5.16
C ARG A 157 4.73 -10.45 -5.32
N PHE A 158 4.78 -9.28 -4.66
CA PHE A 158 3.86 -8.19 -4.93
C PHE A 158 3.99 -7.71 -6.37
N VAL A 159 5.21 -7.36 -6.80
CA VAL A 159 5.48 -6.85 -8.15
C VAL A 159 5.01 -7.81 -9.23
N LYS A 160 5.27 -9.11 -9.08
CA LYS A 160 4.90 -10.13 -10.06
C LYS A 160 3.40 -10.44 -10.09
N SER A 161 2.67 -10.22 -8.99
CA SER A 161 1.22 -10.41 -8.92
C SER A 161 0.41 -9.19 -9.33
N PHE A 162 1.04 -8.01 -9.41
CA PHE A 162 0.38 -6.75 -9.72
C PHE A 162 0.15 -6.57 -11.23
N PRO A 163 -1.11 -6.45 -11.69
CA PRO A 163 -1.41 -6.43 -13.13
C PRO A 163 -1.08 -5.11 -13.83
N ALA A 164 -0.84 -4.01 -13.12
CA ALA A 164 -0.47 -2.69 -13.62
C ALA A 164 -1.33 -2.21 -14.82
N LEU A 165 -2.65 -2.12 -14.62
CA LEU A 165 -3.60 -1.80 -15.69
C LEU A 165 -3.77 -0.29 -15.93
N SER A 166 -3.50 0.53 -14.92
CA SER A 166 -3.64 1.99 -14.97
C SER A 166 -2.55 2.62 -15.84
N ARG A 167 -2.88 3.77 -16.44
CA ARG A 167 -1.97 4.47 -17.36
C ARG A 167 -1.35 5.73 -16.75
N GLN A 168 -1.97 6.30 -15.73
CA GLN A 168 -1.58 7.59 -15.12
C GLN A 168 -1.46 7.47 -13.59
N PHE A 169 -1.81 8.55 -12.87
CA PHE A 169 -1.74 8.67 -11.41
C PHE A 169 -2.70 7.77 -10.63
N GLU A 170 -3.58 7.04 -11.32
CA GLU A 170 -4.44 6.03 -10.68
C GLU A 170 -3.64 4.79 -10.23
N THR A 171 -2.36 4.71 -10.62
CA THR A 171 -1.51 3.55 -10.33
C THR A 171 -1.24 3.40 -8.83
N GLU A 172 -1.06 4.50 -8.09
CA GLU A 172 -0.89 4.46 -6.63
C GLU A 172 -2.12 3.88 -5.95
N THR A 173 -3.31 4.32 -6.39
CA THR A 173 -4.58 3.77 -5.93
C THR A 173 -4.71 2.29 -6.29
N GLU A 174 -4.34 1.90 -7.51
CA GLU A 174 -4.40 0.51 -7.97
C GLU A 174 -3.47 -0.40 -7.15
N MET A 175 -2.24 0.04 -6.84
CA MET A 175 -1.31 -0.69 -5.97
C MET A 175 -1.87 -0.89 -4.57
N THR A 176 -2.47 0.15 -3.99
CA THR A 176 -3.11 0.07 -2.67
C THR A 176 -4.29 -0.89 -2.67
N VAL A 177 -5.18 -0.79 -3.67
CA VAL A 177 -6.34 -1.66 -3.81
C VAL A 177 -5.93 -3.12 -4.02
N HIS A 178 -4.86 -3.36 -4.80
CA HIS A 178 -4.30 -4.71 -4.98
C HIS A 178 -3.84 -5.32 -3.65
N ALA A 179 -3.11 -4.54 -2.83
CA ALA A 179 -2.70 -4.99 -1.50
C ALA A 179 -3.91 -5.34 -0.61
N LEU A 180 -4.93 -4.49 -0.60
CA LEU A 180 -6.14 -4.69 0.21
C LEU A 180 -6.96 -5.91 -0.24
N ILE A 181 -7.17 -6.08 -1.56
CA ILE A 181 -7.93 -7.20 -2.13
C ILE A 181 -7.26 -8.54 -1.80
N LEU A 182 -5.95 -8.63 -2.00
CA LEU A 182 -5.19 -9.84 -1.70
C LEU A 182 -4.85 -9.99 -0.21
N ARG A 183 -5.24 -9.01 0.63
CA ARG A 183 -4.92 -8.95 2.07
C ARG A 183 -3.43 -9.14 2.31
N LEU A 184 -2.61 -8.41 1.53
CA LEU A 184 -1.17 -8.47 1.67
C LEU A 184 -0.73 -7.67 2.90
N PRO A 185 0.20 -8.19 3.69
CA PRO A 185 0.76 -7.47 4.82
C PRO A 185 1.41 -6.16 4.35
N THR A 186 0.96 -5.03 4.90
CA THR A 186 1.44 -3.70 4.57
C THR A 186 1.88 -2.98 5.85
N ALA A 187 3.03 -2.28 5.79
CA ALA A 187 3.47 -1.37 6.83
C ALA A 187 3.47 0.07 6.32
N GLU A 188 3.38 1.02 7.24
CA GLU A 188 3.43 2.45 6.98
C GLU A 188 4.54 3.11 7.79
N ILE A 189 5.36 3.93 7.13
CA ILE A 189 6.39 4.76 7.78
C ILE A 189 6.11 6.22 7.47
N PRO A 190 6.14 7.11 8.46
CA PRO A 190 6.04 8.53 8.20
C PRO A 190 7.30 9.04 7.51
N VAL A 191 7.14 9.74 6.39
CA VAL A 191 8.22 10.36 5.62
C VAL A 191 7.98 11.85 5.45
N ASP A 192 9.02 12.63 5.55
CA ASP A 192 8.94 14.07 5.35
C ASP A 192 8.63 14.36 3.88
N PHE A 193 7.65 15.25 3.67
CA PHE A 193 7.22 15.67 2.37
C PHE A 193 7.45 17.18 2.22
N LYS A 194 8.27 17.56 1.25
CA LYS A 194 8.70 18.94 1.00
C LYS A 194 7.96 19.55 -0.18
N ASP A 195 7.95 20.88 -0.22
CA ASP A 195 7.57 21.59 -1.44
C ASP A 195 8.58 21.34 -2.56
N ARG A 196 8.09 21.31 -3.79
CA ARG A 196 8.94 21.16 -4.96
C ARG A 196 9.95 22.27 -5.07
N PRO A 197 11.18 22.00 -5.56
CA PRO A 197 12.14 23.05 -5.88
C PRO A 197 11.56 24.09 -6.84
N ALA A 198 11.99 25.34 -6.73
CA ALA A 198 11.59 26.42 -7.62
C ALA A 198 11.89 26.04 -9.08
N GLY A 199 10.87 26.08 -9.94
CA GLY A 199 10.97 25.70 -11.37
C GLY A 199 10.17 24.45 -11.76
N SER A 200 9.63 23.69 -10.81
CA SER A 200 8.72 22.57 -11.08
C SER A 200 7.27 22.98 -10.81
N GLU A 201 6.43 23.00 -11.85
CA GLU A 201 5.02 23.40 -11.71
C GLU A 201 4.12 22.23 -11.32
N SER A 202 3.24 22.47 -10.32
CA SER A 202 2.16 21.53 -9.98
C SER A 202 1.10 21.54 -11.09
N LYS A 203 0.88 20.40 -11.74
CA LYS A 203 -0.07 20.22 -12.87
C LYS A 203 -1.53 20.07 -12.44
N LEU A 204 -1.89 20.31 -11.16
CA LEU A 204 -3.21 20.03 -10.59
C LEU A 204 -4.08 21.30 -10.47
N ARG A 205 -5.35 21.23 -10.94
CA ARG A 205 -6.35 22.31 -10.91
C ARG A 205 -7.61 21.88 -10.13
N THR A 206 -7.97 22.60 -9.07
CA THR A 206 -8.89 22.24 -7.98
C THR A 206 -10.29 21.74 -8.40
N TYR A 207 -10.98 22.37 -9.36
CA TYR A 207 -12.33 21.94 -9.76
C TYR A 207 -12.37 20.75 -10.73
N ARG A 208 -11.38 20.63 -11.62
CA ARG A 208 -11.23 19.46 -12.51
C ARG A 208 -10.83 18.21 -11.72
N ASP A 209 -10.17 18.40 -10.60
CA ASP A 209 -9.68 17.31 -9.76
C ASP A 209 -10.80 16.67 -8.94
N GLY A 210 -11.77 17.44 -8.44
CA GLY A 210 -12.96 16.88 -7.77
C GLY A 210 -13.77 15.93 -8.66
N TRP A 211 -14.02 16.32 -9.93
CA TRP A 211 -14.67 15.44 -10.91
C TRP A 211 -13.81 14.23 -11.28
N ARG A 212 -12.50 14.40 -11.34
CA ARG A 212 -11.55 13.32 -11.60
C ARG A 212 -11.54 12.31 -10.45
N ILE A 213 -11.52 12.78 -9.20
CA ILE A 213 -11.61 11.94 -8.00
C ILE A 213 -12.92 11.15 -7.99
N LEU A 214 -14.07 11.82 -8.24
CA LEU A 214 -15.36 11.13 -8.32
C LEU A 214 -15.35 10.06 -9.42
N ARG A 215 -14.78 10.36 -10.59
CA ARG A 215 -14.65 9.38 -11.68
C ARG A 215 -13.76 8.21 -11.29
N VAL A 216 -12.64 8.46 -10.56
CA VAL A 216 -11.77 7.39 -10.05
C VAL A 216 -12.53 6.51 -9.06
N ILE A 217 -13.28 7.09 -8.11
CA ILE A 217 -14.09 6.37 -7.14
C ILE A 217 -15.15 5.51 -7.86
N LEU A 218 -15.89 6.09 -8.80
CA LEU A 218 -16.92 5.37 -9.56
C LEU A 218 -16.32 4.26 -10.42
N ASN A 219 -15.19 4.50 -11.07
CA ASN A 219 -14.50 3.48 -11.84
C ASN A 219 -13.96 2.36 -10.95
N LEU A 220 -13.45 2.71 -9.76
CA LEU A 220 -12.97 1.73 -8.79
C LEU A 220 -14.15 0.88 -8.27
N ALA A 221 -15.23 1.51 -7.82
CA ALA A 221 -16.45 0.81 -7.38
C ALA A 221 -17.00 -0.12 -8.47
N ARG A 222 -17.06 0.37 -9.71
CA ARG A 222 -17.54 -0.41 -10.85
C ARG A 222 -16.64 -1.58 -11.24
N ARG A 223 -15.30 -1.43 -11.04
CA ARG A 223 -14.33 -2.49 -11.34
C ARG A 223 -14.25 -3.54 -10.23
N GLU A 224 -14.26 -3.09 -8.96
CA GLU A 224 -13.97 -3.95 -7.82
C GLU A 224 -15.23 -4.48 -7.11
N ARG A 225 -16.39 -3.82 -7.34
CA ARG A 225 -17.70 -4.22 -6.79
C ARG A 225 -18.79 -4.09 -7.86
N PRO A 226 -18.68 -4.82 -8.99
CA PRO A 226 -19.64 -4.68 -10.09
C PRO A 226 -21.07 -5.05 -9.67
N SER A 227 -21.26 -6.05 -8.81
CA SER A 227 -22.58 -6.44 -8.30
C SER A 227 -23.28 -5.29 -7.60
N LEU A 228 -22.61 -4.50 -6.77
CA LEU A 228 -23.18 -3.36 -6.04
C LEU A 228 -23.79 -2.32 -7.00
N VAL A 229 -23.04 -1.96 -8.05
CA VAL A 229 -23.49 -0.96 -9.03
C VAL A 229 -24.67 -1.50 -9.84
N HIS A 230 -24.58 -2.75 -10.31
CA HIS A 230 -25.64 -3.36 -11.10
C HIS A 230 -26.89 -3.62 -10.27
N THR A 231 -26.77 -4.03 -9.00
CA THR A 231 -27.90 -4.19 -8.08
C THR A 231 -28.60 -2.86 -7.83
N ALA A 232 -27.87 -1.76 -7.65
CA ALA A 232 -28.47 -0.43 -7.49
C ALA A 232 -29.26 -0.01 -8.75
N VAL A 233 -28.68 -0.20 -9.95
CA VAL A 233 -29.35 0.10 -11.23
C VAL A 233 -30.58 -0.81 -11.43
N ALA A 234 -30.44 -2.10 -11.18
CA ALA A 234 -31.54 -3.06 -11.28
C ALA A 234 -32.67 -2.72 -10.32
N GLY A 235 -32.35 -2.35 -9.08
CA GLY A 235 -33.31 -1.91 -8.09
C GLY A 235 -34.09 -0.66 -8.51
N LEU A 236 -33.40 0.30 -9.13
CA LEU A 236 -34.05 1.52 -9.65
C LEU A 236 -34.98 1.22 -10.82
N LEU A 237 -34.55 0.35 -11.73
CA LEU A 237 -35.40 -0.11 -12.85
C LEU A 237 -36.59 -0.92 -12.35
N ALA A 238 -36.40 -1.82 -11.40
CA ALA A 238 -37.48 -2.59 -10.81
C ALA A 238 -38.50 -1.69 -10.10
N LEU A 239 -38.04 -0.70 -9.33
CA LEU A 239 -38.92 0.29 -8.70
C LEU A 239 -39.72 1.07 -9.74
N LEU A 240 -39.12 1.51 -10.84
CA LEU A 240 -39.80 2.17 -11.94
C LEU A 240 -40.86 1.25 -12.58
N ALA A 241 -40.50 -0.01 -12.82
CA ALA A 241 -41.45 -1.00 -13.36
C ALA A 241 -42.65 -1.23 -12.44
N ILE A 242 -42.42 -1.28 -11.12
CA ILE A 242 -43.49 -1.43 -10.11
C ILE A 242 -44.40 -0.19 -10.12
N ILE A 243 -43.84 1.02 -10.12
CA ILE A 243 -44.59 2.29 -10.17
C ILE A 243 -45.49 2.33 -11.40
N LEU A 244 -45.00 1.91 -12.56
CA LEU A 244 -45.80 1.85 -13.80
C LEU A 244 -46.82 0.69 -13.80
N GLY A 245 -46.49 -0.42 -13.16
CA GLY A 245 -47.31 -1.63 -13.13
C GLY A 245 -48.48 -1.57 -12.15
N ILE A 246 -48.31 -0.93 -10.98
CA ILE A 246 -49.37 -0.83 -9.96
C ILE A 246 -50.71 -0.28 -10.52
N PRO A 247 -50.74 0.85 -11.26
CA PRO A 247 -52.00 1.35 -11.82
C PRO A 247 -52.66 0.37 -12.79
N VAL A 248 -51.86 -0.37 -13.57
CA VAL A 248 -52.36 -1.38 -14.51
C VAL A 248 -53.05 -2.53 -13.78
N ILE A 249 -52.44 -3.00 -12.68
CA ILE A 249 -52.97 -4.07 -11.85
C ILE A 249 -54.29 -3.61 -11.16
N LEU A 250 -54.31 -2.39 -10.63
CA LEU A 250 -55.48 -1.83 -9.98
C LEU A 250 -56.66 -1.66 -10.96
N ASP A 251 -56.40 -1.17 -12.19
CA ASP A 251 -57.39 -1.08 -13.25
C ASP A 251 -57.97 -2.47 -13.60
N TYR A 252 -57.12 -3.50 -13.69
CA TYR A 252 -57.54 -4.87 -13.96
C TYR A 252 -58.40 -5.45 -12.86
N ILE A 253 -58.02 -5.24 -11.59
CA ILE A 253 -58.82 -5.72 -10.44
C ILE A 253 -60.19 -5.06 -10.41
N GLY A 254 -60.29 -3.77 -10.77
CA GLY A 254 -61.55 -3.01 -10.74
C GLY A 254 -62.44 -3.23 -11.93
N THR A 255 -61.89 -3.49 -13.12
CA THR A 255 -62.68 -3.52 -14.39
C THR A 255 -62.65 -4.86 -15.12
N GLY A 256 -61.74 -5.80 -14.73
CA GLY A 256 -61.51 -7.06 -15.46
C GLY A 256 -60.83 -6.88 -16.81
N THR A 257 -60.44 -5.66 -17.17
CA THR A 257 -59.76 -5.33 -18.44
C THR A 257 -58.44 -4.61 -18.25
N VAL A 258 -57.62 -4.57 -19.29
CA VAL A 258 -56.31 -3.89 -19.26
C VAL A 258 -56.31 -2.66 -20.19
N PRO A 259 -56.95 -1.54 -19.79
CA PRO A 259 -57.07 -0.37 -20.68
C PRO A 259 -55.70 0.26 -21.02
N ARG A 260 -54.72 0.12 -20.14
CA ARG A 260 -53.33 0.65 -20.32
C ARG A 260 -52.36 -0.42 -20.83
N PHE A 261 -52.78 -1.18 -21.87
CA PHE A 261 -51.98 -2.28 -22.42
C PHE A 261 -50.53 -1.89 -22.82
N PRO A 262 -50.25 -0.74 -23.48
CA PRO A 262 -48.87 -0.32 -23.74
C PRO A 262 -48.02 -0.11 -22.48
N THR A 263 -48.64 0.42 -21.40
CA THR A 263 -47.95 0.60 -20.11
C THR A 263 -47.62 -0.74 -19.44
N ALA A 264 -48.50 -1.73 -19.57
CA ALA A 264 -48.28 -3.08 -19.07
C ALA A 264 -47.05 -3.73 -19.74
N ILE A 265 -46.97 -3.62 -21.09
CA ILE A 265 -45.83 -4.14 -21.85
C ILE A 265 -44.53 -3.39 -21.46
N LEU A 266 -44.57 -2.07 -21.32
CA LEU A 266 -43.41 -1.27 -20.91
C LEU A 266 -42.94 -1.66 -19.52
N ALA A 267 -43.84 -1.79 -18.55
CA ALA A 267 -43.51 -2.22 -17.19
C ALA A 267 -42.86 -3.60 -17.17
N ALA A 268 -43.43 -4.57 -17.92
CA ALA A 268 -42.86 -5.91 -18.05
C ALA A 268 -41.45 -5.88 -18.70
N ALA A 269 -41.27 -5.09 -19.75
CA ALA A 269 -39.97 -4.93 -20.42
C ALA A 269 -38.91 -4.31 -19.49
N ILE A 270 -39.26 -3.28 -18.72
CA ILE A 270 -38.37 -2.66 -17.75
C ILE A 270 -38.01 -3.66 -16.63
N MET A 271 -38.99 -4.45 -16.13
CA MET A 271 -38.70 -5.47 -15.11
C MET A 271 -37.78 -6.57 -15.63
N SER A 272 -37.99 -7.03 -16.87
CA SER A 272 -37.11 -8.01 -17.51
C SER A 272 -35.70 -7.44 -17.69
N THR A 273 -35.60 -6.17 -18.07
CA THR A 273 -34.29 -5.47 -18.18
C THR A 273 -33.61 -5.37 -16.81
N ALA A 274 -34.36 -5.08 -15.73
CA ALA A 274 -33.83 -5.05 -14.37
C ALA A 274 -33.25 -6.42 -13.97
N ALA A 275 -33.94 -7.51 -14.26
CA ALA A 275 -33.48 -8.86 -13.99
C ALA A 275 -32.17 -9.19 -14.79
N LEU A 276 -32.12 -8.80 -16.07
CA LEU A 276 -30.91 -8.98 -16.88
C LEU A 276 -29.73 -8.17 -16.35
N VAL A 277 -29.94 -6.92 -15.95
CA VAL A 277 -28.88 -6.07 -15.36
C VAL A 277 -28.35 -6.69 -14.06
N LEU A 278 -29.24 -7.23 -13.22
CA LEU A 278 -28.85 -7.92 -11.99
C LEU A 278 -28.00 -9.16 -12.30
N LEU A 279 -28.42 -9.98 -13.26
CA LEU A 279 -27.70 -11.18 -13.70
C LEU A 279 -26.30 -10.83 -14.23
N VAL A 280 -26.19 -9.79 -15.06
CA VAL A 280 -24.90 -9.29 -15.56
C VAL A 280 -23.98 -8.87 -14.40
N GLY A 281 -24.55 -8.23 -13.37
CA GLY A 281 -23.80 -7.86 -12.16
C GLY A 281 -23.18 -9.06 -11.47
N TYR A 282 -23.91 -10.15 -11.29
CA TYR A 282 -23.38 -11.39 -10.70
C TYR A 282 -22.32 -12.09 -11.57
N ILE A 283 -22.52 -12.09 -12.89
CA ILE A 283 -21.51 -12.66 -13.83
C ILE A 283 -20.22 -11.88 -13.74
N LEU A 284 -20.28 -10.54 -13.74
CA LEU A 284 -19.09 -9.69 -13.64
C LEU A 284 -18.39 -9.85 -12.29
N GLU A 285 -19.12 -10.06 -11.20
CA GLU A 285 -18.56 -10.35 -9.90
C GLU A 285 -17.80 -11.69 -9.88
N SER A 286 -18.38 -12.73 -10.49
CA SER A 286 -17.71 -14.03 -10.65
C SER A 286 -16.40 -13.90 -11.44
N VAL A 287 -16.38 -13.12 -12.52
CA VAL A 287 -15.17 -12.82 -13.30
C VAL A 287 -14.13 -12.07 -12.45
N MET A 288 -14.59 -11.14 -11.58
CA MET A 288 -13.70 -10.42 -10.67
C MET A 288 -13.04 -11.35 -9.65
N TYR A 289 -13.80 -12.25 -9.02
CA TYR A 289 -13.23 -13.24 -8.11
C TYR A 289 -12.18 -14.11 -8.81
N MET A 290 -12.46 -14.56 -10.04
CA MET A 290 -11.49 -15.34 -10.82
C MET A 290 -10.18 -14.56 -11.07
N ARG A 291 -10.26 -13.27 -11.38
CA ARG A 291 -9.07 -12.41 -11.53
C ARG A 291 -8.27 -12.28 -10.23
N GLN A 292 -8.97 -12.09 -9.11
CA GLN A 292 -8.33 -11.98 -7.79
C GLN A 292 -7.64 -13.29 -7.42
N GLU A 293 -8.27 -14.41 -7.71
CA GLU A 293 -7.73 -15.74 -7.52
C GLU A 293 -6.46 -15.97 -8.36
N GLN A 294 -6.48 -15.59 -9.64
CA GLN A 294 -5.30 -15.62 -10.50
C GLN A 294 -4.15 -14.78 -9.95
N SER A 295 -4.41 -13.54 -9.53
CA SER A 295 -3.38 -12.69 -8.92
C SER A 295 -2.84 -13.32 -7.63
N ARG A 296 -3.70 -13.95 -6.83
CA ARG A 296 -3.29 -14.68 -5.62
C ARG A 296 -2.40 -15.87 -5.93
N LEU A 297 -2.75 -16.67 -6.94
CA LEU A 297 -1.93 -17.80 -7.37
C LEU A 297 -0.56 -17.36 -7.87
N VAL A 298 -0.50 -16.27 -8.66
CA VAL A 298 0.79 -15.69 -9.08
C VAL A 298 1.60 -15.24 -7.86
N HIS A 299 0.97 -14.56 -6.89
CA HIS A 299 1.65 -14.15 -5.66
C HIS A 299 2.25 -15.34 -4.90
N LEU A 300 1.51 -16.45 -4.79
CA LEU A 300 1.95 -17.66 -4.11
C LEU A 300 3.04 -18.43 -4.87
N ALA A 301 3.24 -18.18 -6.16
CA ALA A 301 4.31 -18.78 -6.95
C ALA A 301 5.71 -18.25 -6.61
N TYR A 302 5.80 -17.11 -5.90
CA TYR A 302 7.07 -16.50 -5.51
C TYR A 302 7.28 -16.62 -3.99
N PRO A 303 8.53 -16.86 -3.53
CA PRO A 303 8.82 -16.94 -2.10
C PRO A 303 8.55 -15.60 -1.39
N ALA A 304 8.34 -15.69 -0.08
CA ALA A 304 8.31 -14.50 0.77
C ALA A 304 9.67 -13.79 0.75
N PRO A 305 9.73 -12.47 1.01
CA PRO A 305 10.99 -11.79 1.23
C PRO A 305 11.77 -12.52 2.32
N GLU A 306 13.00 -12.91 2.02
CA GLU A 306 13.87 -13.54 3.02
C GLU A 306 14.30 -12.48 4.02
N ARG A 307 14.18 -12.79 5.29
CA ARG A 307 14.77 -11.96 6.34
C ARG A 307 16.27 -11.89 6.08
N SER A 308 16.80 -10.70 5.86
CA SER A 308 18.25 -10.49 5.90
C SER A 308 18.73 -11.05 7.25
N PRO A 309 19.74 -11.97 7.28
CA PRO A 309 20.28 -12.40 8.55
C PRO A 309 20.68 -11.11 9.28
N ARG A 310 20.06 -10.85 10.44
CA ARG A 310 20.48 -9.73 11.30
C ARG A 310 22.00 -9.79 11.34
N ARG A 311 22.67 -8.73 10.95
CA ARG A 311 24.05 -8.52 11.37
C ARG A 311 23.96 -8.62 12.89
N THR A 312 24.29 -9.77 13.44
CA THR A 312 24.57 -9.90 14.86
C THR A 312 25.71 -8.91 15.06
N GLU A 313 25.41 -7.76 15.68
CA GLU A 313 26.48 -6.99 16.28
C GLU A 313 27.33 -8.00 17.03
N PRO A 314 28.67 -8.00 16.84
CA PRO A 314 29.51 -8.94 17.57
C PRO A 314 29.11 -8.76 19.04
N GLY A 315 28.50 -9.78 19.61
CA GLY A 315 28.10 -9.75 21.01
C GLY A 315 29.30 -9.28 21.83
N PRO A 316 29.09 -8.59 22.97
CA PRO A 316 30.18 -8.12 23.78
C PRO A 316 31.19 -9.26 23.95
N ALA A 317 32.45 -8.98 23.62
CA ALA A 317 33.53 -9.95 23.66
C ALA A 317 33.39 -10.75 24.98
N PRO A 318 33.56 -12.09 24.95
CA PRO A 318 33.42 -12.88 26.17
C PRO A 318 34.34 -12.25 27.22
N VAL A 319 33.75 -11.78 28.31
CA VAL A 319 34.52 -11.24 29.45
C VAL A 319 35.44 -12.35 29.89
N SER A 320 36.73 -12.17 29.68
CA SER A 320 37.76 -13.09 30.18
C SER A 320 37.52 -13.26 31.68
N PRO A 321 37.39 -14.48 32.20
CA PRO A 321 37.16 -14.64 33.61
C PRO A 321 38.35 -13.98 34.37
N ALA A 322 37.99 -13.10 35.29
CA ALA A 322 38.97 -12.46 36.17
C ALA A 322 39.83 -13.53 36.85
N PRO A 323 41.15 -13.32 37.02
CA PRO A 323 42.01 -14.28 37.72
C PRO A 323 41.45 -14.54 39.10
N VAL A 324 41.16 -15.80 39.39
CA VAL A 324 40.69 -16.23 40.71
C VAL A 324 41.81 -15.96 41.71
N SER A 325 41.63 -15.04 42.66
CA SER A 325 42.52 -14.80 43.77
C SER A 325 42.64 -16.09 44.59
N PRO A 326 43.85 -16.54 45.01
CA PRO A 326 43.99 -17.76 45.78
C PRO A 326 43.29 -17.59 47.15
N ALA A 327 42.52 -18.59 47.54
CA ALA A 327 41.83 -18.62 48.80
C ALA A 327 42.79 -18.47 50.00
N PRO A 328 42.44 -17.73 51.06
CA PRO A 328 43.27 -17.66 52.24
C PRO A 328 43.31 -19.04 52.97
N ALA A 329 44.52 -19.38 53.50
CA ALA A 329 44.80 -20.60 54.19
C ALA A 329 43.88 -20.77 55.42
N PRO A 330 43.49 -22.01 55.77
CA PRO A 330 42.61 -22.25 56.93
C PRO A 330 43.31 -21.90 58.25
N ALA A 331 42.65 -21.13 59.07
CA ALA A 331 43.09 -20.78 60.43
C ALA A 331 43.04 -22.05 61.35
N ALA A 332 44.10 -22.20 62.16
CA ALA A 332 44.27 -23.29 63.11
C ALA A 332 43.08 -23.36 64.11
N ALA A 333 42.69 -24.57 64.45
CA ALA A 333 41.65 -24.87 65.43
C ALA A 333 42.12 -24.54 66.86
N PRO A 334 41.27 -23.94 67.70
CA PRO A 334 41.50 -23.90 69.17
C PRO A 334 40.96 -25.17 69.82
N GLY A 335 41.68 -25.64 70.80
CA GLY A 335 41.40 -26.84 71.62
C GLY A 335 40.22 -26.69 72.56
N PRO A 336 39.83 -27.77 73.26
CA PRO A 336 38.55 -27.88 73.97
C PRO A 336 38.59 -27.30 75.35
N ASP A 337 37.64 -26.47 75.75
CA ASP A 337 37.29 -26.22 77.14
C ASP A 337 35.78 -26.27 77.36
N ALA A 338 35.52 -26.96 78.46
CA ALA A 338 34.20 -27.26 79.01
C ALA A 338 33.49 -25.99 79.56
N ASP A 339 32.20 -25.87 79.41
CA ASP A 339 31.31 -25.83 80.58
C ASP A 339 29.84 -25.81 80.17
N GLY A 340 29.05 -26.49 80.95
CA GLY A 340 27.64 -26.78 80.73
C GLY A 340 26.70 -25.67 81.22
N GLY A 341 25.52 -25.73 80.66
CA GLY A 341 24.35 -24.93 81.04
C GLY A 341 23.15 -25.11 80.12
N PRO A 342 21.95 -25.14 80.64
CA PRO A 342 20.88 -25.98 80.09
C PRO A 342 20.01 -25.29 79.00
N VAL A 343 19.41 -26.14 78.24
CA VAL A 343 18.41 -25.92 77.21
C VAL A 343 17.12 -25.32 77.74
N PRO A 344 16.42 -24.46 77.09
CA PRO A 344 14.97 -24.46 77.13
C PRO A 344 14.37 -24.75 75.71
N THR A 345 13.36 -25.59 75.80
CA THR A 345 12.47 -26.12 74.77
C THR A 345 11.56 -25.05 74.12
N PRO A 346 11.00 -25.38 72.98
CA PRO A 346 10.23 -24.40 72.17
C PRO A 346 8.76 -24.37 72.52
N GLU A 347 8.17 -23.18 72.40
CA GLU A 347 6.71 -23.03 72.41
C GLU A 347 6.19 -22.81 70.99
N ILE A 348 5.19 -23.63 70.69
CA ILE A 348 4.31 -23.57 69.51
C ILE A 348 3.10 -22.72 69.89
N SER A 349 2.78 -21.78 69.01
CA SER A 349 1.38 -21.32 68.79
C SER A 349 1.40 -20.51 67.53
N GLY A 350 0.63 -20.73 66.46
CA GLY A 350 -0.80 -21.09 66.46
C GLY A 350 -1.65 -19.88 66.09
N THR A 351 -2.18 -19.90 64.86
CA THR A 351 -3.37 -19.17 64.37
C THR A 351 -3.27 -17.64 64.20
N SER A 352 -3.55 -17.10 63.07
CA SER A 352 -4.78 -17.02 62.27
C SER A 352 -4.48 -16.63 60.84
#